data_918f94666cf8e0dde551d123bbb5ea31
#
_entry.id   918f94666cf8e0dde551d123bbb5ea31
#
_cell.length_a   1.000
_cell.length_b   1.000
_cell.length_c   1.000
_cell.angle_alpha   90.00
_cell.angle_beta   90.00
_cell.angle_gamma   90.00
#
_symmetry.space_group_name_H-M   'P 1'
#
loop_
_entity.id
_entity.type
_entity.pdbx_description
1 polymer ?
#
loop_
_entity_poly.entity_id
_entity_poly.type
_entity_poly.pdbx_seq_one_letter_code
_entity_poly.pdbx_strand_id
1 'polypeptide(L)'
;MRSVISTAPGGRRRLPRAVLVSLAMGAVLVPWAHAQEPDLRLPISVDADEFFYDGKTSMLTYEGLKLTQGSIAVQADHARASSLDFRDSVWHLSGNVVIDGPQGHVECETADVRFRDHVLQSARVTGTPATFEIRRPGSNVDTYAQARTLVYDFTERVVEFSGDALIMEGGNRISSDYLVYNIEEQRIKAQSSGDGKVRIKYTPESGEAEPRDRDDDGEPANEPENETGQ
;
A
#
# COMPACT_ATOMS: atom_id res chain seq x y z
N MET A 1 -8.06 -75.51 -38.01
CA MET A 1 -7.37 -76.79 -37.63
C MET A 1 -6.75 -76.61 -36.26
N ARG A 2 -7.28 -77.42 -35.30
CA ARG A 2 -6.63 -77.97 -34.09
C ARG A 2 -5.75 -77.07 -33.23
N SER A 3 -6.25 -76.56 -32.04
CA SER A 3 -6.31 -77.32 -30.79
C SER A 3 -4.98 -77.81 -30.31
N VAL A 4 -4.49 -77.34 -29.14
CA VAL A 4 -4.12 -78.21 -28.02
C VAL A 4 -3.93 -77.41 -26.76
N ILE A 5 -4.61 -77.79 -25.74
CA ILE A 5 -4.65 -77.51 -24.33
C ILE A 5 -3.33 -77.99 -23.68
N SER A 6 -2.81 -77.31 -22.67
CA SER A 6 -2.02 -77.97 -21.62
C SER A 6 -2.13 -77.25 -20.29
N THR A 7 -2.45 -78.04 -19.33
CA THR A 7 -2.93 -77.86 -17.96
C THR A 7 -1.75 -77.66 -16.97
N ALA A 8 -1.93 -76.88 -15.95
CA ALA A 8 -1.43 -76.62 -14.57
C ALA A 8 -0.33 -77.60 -14.03
N PRO A 9 0.33 -77.36 -12.85
CA PRO A 9 -0.23 -76.91 -11.57
C PRO A 9 0.63 -76.03 -10.65
N GLY A 10 -0.05 -75.35 -9.77
CA GLY A 10 0.15 -75.34 -8.31
C GLY A 10 1.51 -74.92 -7.71
N GLY A 11 1.49 -73.77 -7.09
CA GLY A 11 2.51 -73.34 -6.14
C GLY A 11 1.97 -72.30 -5.19
N ARG A 12 1.41 -72.71 -4.04
CA ARG A 12 1.07 -71.81 -2.94
C ARG A 12 2.35 -71.24 -2.34
N ARG A 13 2.65 -69.99 -2.54
CA ARG A 13 3.62 -69.24 -1.73
C ARG A 13 2.90 -68.20 -0.90
N ARG A 14 3.06 -68.34 0.42
CA ARG A 14 2.56 -67.46 1.46
C ARG A 14 3.23 -66.08 1.35
N LEU A 15 2.47 -65.05 1.18
CA LEU A 15 2.93 -63.66 1.25
C LEU A 15 3.03 -63.22 2.72
N PRO A 16 4.11 -62.54 3.14
CA PRO A 16 4.19 -61.92 4.44
C PRO A 16 3.32 -60.66 4.47
N ARG A 17 2.62 -60.48 5.57
CA ARG A 17 1.85 -59.27 5.86
C ARG A 17 2.79 -58.06 5.96
N ALA A 18 2.86 -57.24 4.92
CA ALA A 18 3.45 -55.94 4.99
C ALA A 18 2.49 -54.96 5.69
N VAL A 19 2.90 -54.48 6.81
CA VAL A 19 2.22 -53.39 7.55
C VAL A 19 2.39 -52.13 6.75
N LEU A 20 1.31 -51.65 6.11
CA LEU A 20 1.24 -50.34 5.47
C LEU A 20 1.06 -49.27 6.56
N VAL A 21 2.17 -48.65 6.95
CA VAL A 21 2.13 -47.38 7.71
C VAL A 21 1.70 -46.29 6.74
N SER A 22 0.44 -45.93 6.78
CA SER A 22 -0.11 -44.76 6.04
C SER A 22 0.38 -43.49 6.70
N LEU A 23 1.40 -42.86 6.14
CA LEU A 23 1.84 -41.51 6.49
C LEU A 23 0.81 -40.55 5.88
N ALA A 24 -0.18 -40.13 6.68
CA ALA A 24 -1.12 -39.08 6.31
C ALA A 24 -0.37 -37.73 6.31
N MET A 25 0.10 -37.32 5.15
CA MET A 25 0.67 -36.01 4.90
C MET A 25 -0.50 -35.02 4.80
N GLY A 26 -0.83 -34.40 5.93
CA GLY A 26 -1.80 -33.34 6.01
C GLY A 26 -1.33 -32.13 5.20
N ALA A 27 -1.90 -31.94 4.00
CA ALA A 27 -1.75 -30.72 3.25
C ALA A 27 -2.47 -29.59 4.01
N VAL A 28 -1.71 -28.74 4.69
CA VAL A 28 -2.20 -27.48 5.23
C VAL A 28 -2.50 -26.59 4.04
N LEU A 29 -3.76 -26.53 3.65
CA LEU A 29 -4.27 -25.53 2.70
C LEU A 29 -4.22 -24.19 3.43
N VAL A 30 -3.13 -23.43 3.24
CA VAL A 30 -3.07 -22.01 3.61
C VAL A 30 -4.01 -21.28 2.65
N PRO A 31 -5.11 -20.69 3.12
CA PRO A 31 -5.93 -19.86 2.26
C PRO A 31 -5.07 -18.65 1.86
N TRP A 32 -4.76 -18.55 0.59
CA TRP A 32 -4.19 -17.34 0.03
C TRP A 32 -5.27 -16.28 0.12
N ALA A 33 -5.10 -15.35 1.04
CA ALA A 33 -5.93 -14.16 1.11
C ALA A 33 -5.64 -13.38 -0.16
N HIS A 34 -6.51 -13.53 -1.17
CA HIS A 34 -6.50 -12.66 -2.32
C HIS A 34 -6.91 -11.28 -1.80
N ALA A 35 -5.99 -10.33 -1.81
CA ALA A 35 -6.36 -8.93 -1.71
C ALA A 35 -7.35 -8.69 -2.87
N GLN A 36 -8.60 -8.36 -2.54
CA GLN A 36 -9.59 -8.02 -3.55
C GLN A 36 -9.11 -6.75 -4.23
N GLU A 37 -8.66 -6.88 -5.47
CA GLU A 37 -8.44 -5.72 -6.34
C GLU A 37 -9.78 -4.98 -6.47
N PRO A 38 -9.78 -3.64 -6.39
CA PRO A 38 -10.99 -2.88 -6.60
C PRO A 38 -11.52 -3.22 -8.01
N ASP A 39 -12.75 -3.74 -8.07
CA ASP A 39 -13.39 -4.02 -9.36
C ASP A 39 -13.81 -2.71 -10.00
N LEU A 40 -12.91 -2.14 -10.79
CA LEU A 40 -13.09 -0.88 -11.51
C LEU A 40 -14.15 -0.97 -12.63
N ARG A 41 -14.79 -2.13 -12.82
CA ARG A 41 -15.93 -2.32 -13.73
C ARG A 41 -17.28 -2.19 -13.02
N LEU A 42 -17.29 -1.90 -11.72
CA LEU A 42 -18.52 -1.63 -10.99
C LEU A 42 -19.18 -0.33 -11.49
N PRO A 43 -20.51 -0.22 -11.35
CA PRO A 43 -21.21 1.00 -11.74
C PRO A 43 -20.63 2.23 -11.04
N ILE A 44 -20.53 3.32 -11.80
CA ILE A 44 -20.17 4.63 -11.27
C ILE A 44 -21.46 5.34 -10.87
N SER A 45 -21.54 5.78 -9.61
CA SER A 45 -22.60 6.65 -9.11
C SER A 45 -22.05 8.06 -8.93
N VAL A 46 -22.83 9.04 -9.33
CA VAL A 46 -22.51 10.48 -9.18
C VAL A 46 -23.69 11.13 -8.49
N ASP A 47 -23.44 11.68 -7.31
CA ASP A 47 -24.34 12.54 -6.56
C ASP A 47 -23.78 13.96 -6.57
N ALA A 48 -24.62 14.97 -6.65
CA ALA A 48 -24.23 16.39 -6.60
C ALA A 48 -25.39 17.24 -6.08
N ASP A 49 -25.06 18.38 -5.48
CA ASP A 49 -26.06 19.37 -5.05
C ASP A 49 -26.64 20.08 -6.26
N GLU A 50 -25.83 20.38 -7.26
CA GLU A 50 -26.24 21.01 -8.52
C GLU A 50 -25.50 20.38 -9.71
N PHE A 51 -26.21 20.22 -10.83
CA PHE A 51 -25.67 19.70 -12.08
C PHE A 51 -26.09 20.59 -13.25
N PHE A 52 -25.11 20.94 -14.09
CA PHE A 52 -25.33 21.69 -15.32
C PHE A 52 -24.64 20.98 -16.51
N TYR A 53 -25.37 20.86 -17.63
CA TYR A 53 -24.86 20.34 -18.88
C TYR A 53 -24.99 21.37 -20.00
N ASP A 54 -23.86 21.77 -20.59
CA ASP A 54 -23.83 22.62 -21.77
C ASP A 54 -23.74 21.75 -23.05
N GLY A 55 -24.84 21.59 -23.75
CA GLY A 55 -24.91 20.81 -24.98
C GLY A 55 -24.11 21.36 -26.15
N LYS A 56 -23.62 22.61 -26.11
CA LYS A 56 -22.78 23.19 -27.16
C LYS A 56 -21.32 22.81 -26.99
N THR A 57 -20.85 22.80 -25.74
CA THR A 57 -19.46 22.47 -25.41
C THR A 57 -19.28 21.03 -24.94
N SER A 58 -20.38 20.31 -24.71
CA SER A 58 -20.42 18.98 -24.08
C SER A 58 -19.80 18.96 -22.66
N MET A 59 -19.68 20.11 -22.01
CA MET A 59 -19.13 20.22 -20.68
C MET A 59 -20.19 19.99 -19.61
N LEU A 60 -19.79 19.25 -18.60
CA LEU A 60 -20.59 19.02 -17.40
C LEU A 60 -19.94 19.76 -16.23
N THR A 61 -20.77 20.37 -15.40
CA THR A 61 -20.34 21.02 -14.16
C THR A 61 -21.18 20.50 -13.02
N TYR A 62 -20.54 20.24 -11.90
CA TYR A 62 -21.17 19.74 -10.65
C TYR A 62 -20.73 20.62 -9.49
N GLU A 63 -21.66 20.89 -8.59
CA GLU A 63 -21.42 21.48 -7.28
C GLU A 63 -21.70 20.43 -6.21
N GLY A 64 -20.85 20.36 -5.17
CA GLY A 64 -20.99 19.37 -4.10
C GLY A 64 -20.90 17.92 -4.61
N LEU A 65 -19.89 17.63 -5.46
CA LEU A 65 -19.73 16.32 -6.08
C LEU A 65 -19.37 15.23 -5.07
N LYS A 66 -20.07 14.09 -5.21
CA LYS A 66 -19.64 12.81 -4.66
C LYS A 66 -19.75 11.72 -5.73
N LEU A 67 -18.61 11.18 -6.16
CA LEU A 67 -18.52 10.09 -7.12
C LEU A 67 -18.09 8.83 -6.40
N THR A 68 -18.74 7.69 -6.69
CA THR A 68 -18.38 6.39 -6.11
C THR A 68 -18.27 5.32 -7.18
N GLN A 69 -17.27 4.45 -7.07
CA GLN A 69 -17.10 3.26 -7.89
C GLN A 69 -16.51 2.12 -7.03
N GLY A 70 -17.36 1.19 -6.65
CA GLY A 70 -16.97 0.13 -5.72
C GLY A 70 -16.48 0.69 -4.38
N SER A 71 -15.24 0.43 -4.04
CA SER A 71 -14.59 0.94 -2.81
C SER A 71 -13.87 2.29 -2.99
N ILE A 72 -13.95 2.90 -4.17
CA ILE A 72 -13.39 4.22 -4.44
C ILE A 72 -14.49 5.26 -4.26
N ALA A 73 -14.19 6.31 -3.50
CA ALA A 73 -15.03 7.50 -3.36
C ALA A 73 -14.21 8.75 -3.64
N VAL A 74 -14.81 9.70 -4.37
CA VAL A 74 -14.21 11.00 -4.69
C VAL A 74 -15.21 12.07 -4.29
N GLN A 75 -14.75 13.10 -3.57
CA GLN A 75 -15.55 14.23 -3.19
C GLN A 75 -14.83 15.53 -3.58
N ALA A 76 -15.60 16.56 -3.95
CA ALA A 76 -15.07 17.89 -4.26
C ALA A 76 -16.19 18.93 -4.17
N ASP A 77 -15.85 20.18 -3.86
CA ASP A 77 -16.83 21.27 -3.90
C ASP A 77 -17.31 21.52 -5.33
N HIS A 78 -16.39 21.46 -6.30
CA HIS A 78 -16.69 21.70 -7.71
C HIS A 78 -16.06 20.65 -8.60
N ALA A 79 -16.77 20.25 -9.66
CA ALA A 79 -16.22 19.36 -10.67
C ALA A 79 -16.64 19.79 -12.09
N ARG A 80 -15.73 19.57 -13.04
CA ARG A 80 -16.00 19.72 -14.48
C ARG A 80 -15.55 18.45 -15.20
N ALA A 81 -16.38 17.95 -16.09
CA ALA A 81 -16.09 16.77 -16.89
C ALA A 81 -16.25 17.05 -18.37
N SER A 82 -15.41 16.46 -19.21
CA SER A 82 -15.44 16.62 -20.66
C SER A 82 -16.44 15.70 -21.36
N SER A 83 -17.00 14.72 -20.66
CA SER A 83 -17.95 13.75 -21.21
C SER A 83 -18.72 13.05 -20.09
N LEU A 84 -19.95 12.65 -20.40
CA LEU A 84 -20.83 11.84 -19.53
C LEU A 84 -20.44 10.36 -19.53
N ASP A 85 -19.70 9.87 -20.53
CA ASP A 85 -19.63 8.44 -20.79
C ASP A 85 -18.45 7.71 -20.14
N PHE A 86 -17.62 8.35 -19.36
CA PHE A 86 -16.44 7.76 -18.71
C PHE A 86 -15.54 6.88 -19.61
N ARG A 87 -15.81 6.86 -20.95
CA ARG A 87 -15.03 6.04 -21.88
C ARG A 87 -13.65 6.63 -22.10
N ASP A 88 -13.58 7.93 -22.34
CA ASP A 88 -12.35 8.71 -22.43
C ASP A 88 -12.67 10.12 -21.92
N SER A 89 -12.60 10.28 -20.62
CA SER A 89 -12.99 11.53 -19.96
C SER A 89 -11.94 11.98 -18.95
N VAL A 90 -11.84 13.31 -18.83
CA VAL A 90 -11.04 13.96 -17.81
C VAL A 90 -12.01 14.73 -16.91
N TRP A 91 -11.87 14.50 -15.63
CA TRP A 91 -12.61 15.18 -14.57
C TRP A 91 -11.68 16.10 -13.81
N HIS A 92 -12.05 17.36 -13.79
CA HIS A 92 -11.35 18.43 -13.09
C HIS A 92 -12.08 18.71 -11.79
N LEU A 93 -11.45 18.45 -10.68
CA LEU A 93 -12.01 18.61 -9.34
C LEU A 93 -11.31 19.75 -8.63
N SER A 94 -12.05 20.55 -7.86
CA SER A 94 -11.48 21.64 -7.09
C SER A 94 -12.29 21.94 -5.82
N GLY A 95 -11.58 22.42 -4.80
CA GLY A 95 -12.13 22.71 -3.48
C GLY A 95 -12.34 21.45 -2.64
N ASN A 96 -11.64 21.37 -1.52
CA ASN A 96 -11.78 20.29 -0.53
C ASN A 96 -11.83 18.88 -1.17
N VAL A 97 -10.92 18.62 -2.13
CA VAL A 97 -10.91 17.35 -2.85
C VAL A 97 -10.42 16.24 -1.94
N VAL A 98 -11.24 15.22 -1.79
CA VAL A 98 -10.95 13.99 -1.02
C VAL A 98 -11.12 12.79 -1.93
N ILE A 99 -10.13 11.90 -1.95
CA ILE A 99 -10.17 10.64 -2.70
C ILE A 99 -9.88 9.49 -1.73
N ASP A 100 -10.89 8.66 -1.51
CA ASP A 100 -10.78 7.44 -0.70
C ASP A 100 -10.71 6.21 -1.59
N GLY A 101 -9.86 5.27 -1.22
CA GLY A 101 -9.74 3.99 -1.92
C GLY A 101 -9.08 2.92 -1.05
N PRO A 102 -9.00 1.68 -1.54
CA PRO A 102 -8.38 0.59 -0.79
C PRO A 102 -6.90 0.83 -0.48
N GLN A 103 -6.20 1.59 -1.35
CA GLN A 103 -4.78 1.90 -1.22
C GLN A 103 -4.49 3.08 -0.31
N GLY A 104 -5.50 3.87 0.04
CA GLY A 104 -5.30 4.99 0.94
C GLY A 104 -6.32 6.12 0.80
N HIS A 105 -5.98 7.23 1.42
CA HIS A 105 -6.77 8.44 1.52
C HIS A 105 -5.94 9.63 1.03
N VAL A 106 -6.49 10.42 0.12
CA VAL A 106 -5.83 11.61 -0.45
C VAL A 106 -6.66 12.84 -0.13
N GLU A 107 -6.01 13.91 0.37
CA GLU A 107 -6.59 15.23 0.49
C GLU A 107 -5.79 16.23 -0.34
N CYS A 108 -6.48 17.10 -1.10
CA CYS A 108 -5.81 18.07 -1.96
C CYS A 108 -6.72 19.25 -2.32
N GLU A 109 -6.14 20.27 -2.94
CA GLU A 109 -6.89 21.45 -3.41
C GLU A 109 -7.56 21.20 -4.76
N THR A 110 -6.85 20.50 -5.68
CA THR A 110 -7.36 20.18 -7.01
C THR A 110 -6.92 18.78 -7.45
N ALA A 111 -7.74 18.13 -8.28
CA ALA A 111 -7.40 16.85 -8.89
C ALA A 111 -7.90 16.77 -10.34
N ASP A 112 -7.03 16.24 -11.21
CA ASP A 112 -7.38 15.80 -12.56
C ASP A 112 -7.45 14.28 -12.57
N VAL A 113 -8.64 13.75 -12.77
CA VAL A 113 -8.90 12.32 -12.77
C VAL A 113 -9.22 11.87 -14.20
N ARG A 114 -8.49 10.88 -14.70
CA ARG A 114 -8.64 10.36 -16.06
C ARG A 114 -9.28 8.99 -16.06
N PHE A 115 -10.35 8.86 -16.81
CA PHE A 115 -10.99 7.57 -17.12
C PHE A 115 -10.67 7.15 -18.56
N ARG A 116 -10.51 5.84 -18.78
CA ARG A 116 -10.44 5.21 -20.09
C ARG A 116 -11.17 3.87 -20.04
N ASP A 117 -12.02 3.61 -21.05
CA ASP A 117 -12.86 2.41 -21.11
C ASP A 117 -13.64 2.14 -19.80
N HIS A 118 -14.19 3.21 -19.20
CA HIS A 118 -14.93 3.21 -17.95
C HIS A 118 -14.08 2.81 -16.72
N VAL A 119 -12.76 2.83 -16.85
CA VAL A 119 -11.82 2.48 -15.78
C VAL A 119 -11.01 3.71 -15.39
N LEU A 120 -10.85 3.93 -14.10
CA LEU A 120 -9.97 4.95 -13.56
C LEU A 120 -8.50 4.59 -13.88
N GLN A 121 -7.83 5.43 -14.67
CA GLN A 121 -6.45 5.21 -15.12
C GLN A 121 -5.43 5.94 -14.27
N SER A 122 -5.65 7.23 -14.05
CA SER A 122 -4.71 8.04 -13.30
C SER A 122 -5.41 9.21 -12.60
N ALA A 123 -4.79 9.67 -11.53
CA ALA A 123 -5.14 10.91 -10.87
C ALA A 123 -3.89 11.77 -10.69
N ARG A 124 -3.98 13.04 -11.08
CA ARG A 124 -2.98 14.05 -10.73
C ARG A 124 -3.61 14.99 -9.72
N VAL A 125 -3.02 15.11 -8.55
CA VAL A 125 -3.51 15.98 -7.49
C VAL A 125 -2.49 17.05 -7.15
N THR A 126 -2.97 18.23 -6.77
CA THR A 126 -2.13 19.35 -6.33
C THR A 126 -2.68 19.97 -5.06
N GLY A 127 -1.77 20.43 -4.21
CA GLY A 127 -2.10 21.09 -2.96
C GLY A 127 -0.88 21.74 -2.32
N THR A 128 -1.11 22.43 -1.18
CA THR A 128 -0.04 23.13 -0.46
C THR A 128 0.05 22.71 1.02
N PRO A 129 0.36 21.42 1.32
CA PRO A 129 0.61 20.30 0.41
C PRO A 129 -0.65 19.50 0.06
N ALA A 130 -0.56 18.66 -0.99
CA ALA A 130 -1.43 17.50 -1.12
C ALA A 130 -0.88 16.36 -0.24
N THR A 131 -1.78 15.61 0.40
CA THR A 131 -1.42 14.54 1.35
C THR A 131 -1.93 13.19 0.88
N PHE A 132 -1.24 12.14 1.25
CA PHE A 132 -1.60 10.77 0.95
C PHE A 132 -1.29 9.86 2.13
N GLU A 133 -2.32 9.30 2.74
CA GLU A 133 -2.22 8.23 3.72
C GLU A 133 -2.30 6.88 3.00
N ILE A 134 -1.19 6.15 3.00
CA ILE A 134 -1.07 4.89 2.26
C ILE A 134 -1.46 3.73 3.19
N ARG A 135 -2.49 2.98 2.78
CA ARG A 135 -2.92 1.76 3.49
C ARG A 135 -2.28 0.55 2.86
N ARG A 136 -1.54 -0.22 3.65
CA ARG A 136 -0.93 -1.48 3.20
C ARG A 136 -1.60 -2.67 3.88
N PRO A 137 -2.11 -3.63 3.12
CA PRO A 137 -2.67 -4.85 3.70
C PRO A 137 -1.65 -5.58 4.59
N GLY A 138 -2.04 -5.89 5.82
CA GLY A 138 -1.19 -6.63 6.76
C GLY A 138 -0.11 -5.79 7.47
N SER A 139 -0.06 -4.48 7.25
CA SER A 139 0.80 -3.55 8.00
C SER A 139 -0.01 -2.86 9.11
N ASN A 140 0.57 -2.81 10.31
CA ASN A 140 0.05 -2.00 11.41
C ASN A 140 0.73 -0.63 11.47
N VAL A 141 1.57 -0.31 10.49
CA VAL A 141 2.30 0.96 10.42
C VAL A 141 1.68 1.82 9.33
N ASP A 142 1.22 2.99 9.73
CA ASP A 142 0.70 4.00 8.82
C ASP A 142 1.85 4.62 8.03
N THR A 143 1.68 4.72 6.72
CA THR A 143 2.59 5.42 5.83
C THR A 143 1.89 6.69 5.37
N TYR A 144 2.49 7.82 5.69
CA TYR A 144 2.03 9.14 5.30
C TYR A 144 2.98 9.74 4.28
N ALA A 145 2.43 10.34 3.24
CA ALA A 145 3.20 11.06 2.23
C ALA A 145 2.58 12.41 1.93
N GLN A 146 3.42 13.37 1.52
CA GLN A 146 2.97 14.68 1.05
C GLN A 146 3.88 15.20 -0.05
N ALA A 147 3.33 16.05 -0.92
CA ALA A 147 4.08 16.82 -1.92
C ALA A 147 3.20 17.97 -2.45
N ARG A 148 3.74 18.87 -3.27
CA ARG A 148 2.93 19.86 -3.99
C ARG A 148 2.09 19.19 -5.09
N THR A 149 2.62 18.16 -5.73
CA THR A 149 1.92 17.39 -6.75
C THR A 149 2.16 15.90 -6.54
N LEU A 150 1.07 15.13 -6.62
CA LEU A 150 1.11 13.67 -6.68
C LEU A 150 0.47 13.22 -8.00
N VAL A 151 1.07 12.20 -8.62
CA VAL A 151 0.49 11.52 -9.79
C VAL A 151 0.39 10.05 -9.46
N TYR A 152 -0.83 9.55 -9.41
CA TYR A 152 -1.09 8.13 -9.18
C TYR A 152 -1.49 7.45 -10.49
N ASP A 153 -0.72 6.46 -10.91
CA ASP A 153 -1.08 5.52 -11.96
C ASP A 153 -1.71 4.28 -11.32
N PHE A 154 -3.02 4.08 -11.56
CA PHE A 154 -3.76 2.96 -10.97
C PHE A 154 -3.43 1.63 -11.65
N THR A 155 -2.94 1.66 -12.91
CA THR A 155 -2.54 0.47 -13.65
C THR A 155 -1.22 -0.08 -13.15
N GLU A 156 -0.21 0.80 -13.04
CA GLU A 156 1.14 0.47 -12.61
C GLU A 156 1.28 0.45 -11.08
N ARG A 157 0.27 0.94 -10.34
CA ARG A 157 0.28 1.11 -8.88
C ARG A 157 1.47 1.91 -8.37
N VAL A 158 1.80 2.94 -9.12
CA VAL A 158 2.93 3.84 -8.84
C VAL A 158 2.40 5.21 -8.48
N VAL A 159 2.94 5.78 -7.42
CA VAL A 159 2.72 7.18 -7.04
C VAL A 159 4.00 7.96 -7.19
N GLU A 160 3.94 9.04 -7.95
CA GLU A 160 5.01 10.02 -8.10
C GLU A 160 4.70 11.25 -7.25
N PHE A 161 5.63 11.67 -6.44
CA PHE A 161 5.56 12.86 -5.59
C PHE A 161 6.55 13.89 -6.08
N SER A 162 6.14 15.10 -6.32
CA SER A 162 7.02 16.17 -6.77
C SER A 162 6.75 17.49 -6.06
N GLY A 163 7.83 18.21 -5.75
CA GLY A 163 7.83 19.45 -5.00
C GLY A 163 7.67 19.23 -3.49
N ASP A 164 8.80 19.33 -2.78
CA ASP A 164 8.90 19.14 -1.33
C ASP A 164 8.33 17.77 -0.88
N ALA A 165 8.66 16.75 -1.65
CA ALA A 165 8.18 15.40 -1.42
C ALA A 165 8.72 14.82 -0.10
N LEU A 166 7.81 14.21 0.67
CA LEU A 166 8.09 13.60 1.96
C LEU A 166 7.29 12.31 2.09
N ILE A 167 7.95 11.25 2.57
CA ILE A 167 7.30 10.01 3.03
C ILE A 167 7.74 9.74 4.46
N MET A 168 6.80 9.38 5.31
CA MET A 168 7.01 8.99 6.71
C MET A 168 6.38 7.64 6.99
N GLU A 169 7.11 6.79 7.70
CA GLU A 169 6.66 5.46 8.09
C GLU A 169 7.35 5.02 9.39
N GLY A 170 6.59 4.68 10.40
CA GLY A 170 7.13 4.16 11.68
C GLY A 170 8.20 5.07 12.31
N GLY A 171 8.03 6.40 12.22
CA GLY A 171 9.00 7.38 12.70
C GLY A 171 10.17 7.65 11.74
N ASN A 172 10.33 6.88 10.69
CA ASN A 172 11.32 7.11 9.64
C ASN A 172 10.80 8.14 8.64
N ARG A 173 11.71 8.92 8.05
CA ARG A 173 11.37 10.01 7.12
C ARG A 173 12.34 10.02 5.94
N ILE A 174 11.78 10.12 4.73
CA ILE A 174 12.53 10.36 3.50
C ILE A 174 11.99 11.64 2.87
N SER A 175 12.84 12.61 2.55
CA SER A 175 12.45 13.82 1.85
C SER A 175 13.39 14.13 0.68
N SER A 176 12.80 14.63 -0.41
CA SER A 176 13.52 15.02 -1.64
C SER A 176 12.63 15.89 -2.53
N ASP A 177 13.15 16.36 -3.66
CA ASP A 177 12.35 17.11 -4.63
C ASP A 177 11.38 16.20 -5.40
N TYR A 178 11.77 14.92 -5.57
CA TYR A 178 11.00 13.93 -6.32
C TYR A 178 11.13 12.54 -5.67
N LEU A 179 10.01 11.89 -5.47
CA LEU A 179 9.90 10.52 -4.95
C LEU A 179 8.99 9.70 -5.88
N VAL A 180 9.32 8.44 -6.07
CA VAL A 180 8.47 7.45 -6.71
C VAL A 180 8.26 6.32 -5.73
N TYR A 181 7.02 5.98 -5.46
CA TYR A 181 6.63 4.85 -4.62
C TYR A 181 5.84 3.83 -5.43
N ASN A 182 6.39 2.63 -5.58
CA ASN A 182 5.66 1.48 -6.10
C ASN A 182 4.97 0.78 -4.93
N ILE A 183 3.64 0.83 -4.89
CA ILE A 183 2.82 0.31 -3.77
C ILE A 183 2.91 -1.22 -3.72
N GLU A 184 2.89 -1.89 -4.87
CA GLU A 184 2.92 -3.35 -4.95
C GLU A 184 4.27 -3.92 -4.53
N GLU A 185 5.35 -3.34 -5.05
CA GLU A 185 6.72 -3.77 -4.76
C GLU A 185 7.27 -3.18 -3.45
N GLN A 186 6.53 -2.26 -2.81
CA GLN A 186 6.93 -1.53 -1.60
C GLN A 186 8.31 -0.86 -1.75
N ARG A 187 8.59 -0.34 -2.95
CA ARG A 187 9.87 0.30 -3.29
C ARG A 187 9.74 1.80 -3.39
N ILE A 188 10.70 2.50 -2.78
CA ILE A 188 10.84 3.96 -2.86
C ILE A 188 12.09 4.28 -3.63
N LYS A 189 11.98 5.20 -4.60
CA LYS A 189 13.10 5.84 -5.28
C LYS A 189 13.00 7.33 -5.03
N ALA A 190 14.07 7.91 -4.49
CA ALA A 190 14.17 9.34 -4.21
C ALA A 190 15.21 9.99 -5.09
N GLN A 191 14.94 11.20 -5.59
CA GLN A 191 15.86 12.01 -6.39
C GLN A 191 15.73 13.48 -6.00
N SER A 192 16.84 14.19 -5.95
CA SER A 192 16.86 15.64 -5.81
C SER A 192 17.49 16.27 -7.03
N SER A 193 17.04 17.45 -7.39
CA SER A 193 17.54 18.25 -8.52
C SER A 193 18.46 19.37 -8.03
N GLY A 194 19.41 19.78 -8.87
CA GLY A 194 20.36 20.85 -8.56
C GLY A 194 21.22 20.54 -7.33
N ASP A 195 21.34 21.50 -6.42
CA ASP A 195 22.09 21.36 -5.16
C ASP A 195 21.28 20.67 -4.04
N GLY A 196 20.05 20.25 -4.32
CA GLY A 196 19.19 19.51 -3.40
C GLY A 196 19.79 18.16 -3.02
N LYS A 197 19.37 17.63 -1.87
CA LYS A 197 19.79 16.30 -1.39
C LYS A 197 18.59 15.50 -0.93
N VAL A 198 18.64 14.19 -1.19
CA VAL A 198 17.76 13.25 -0.51
C VAL A 198 18.17 13.22 0.96
N ARG A 199 17.21 13.46 1.86
CA ARG A 199 17.42 13.39 3.31
C ARG A 199 16.65 12.20 3.86
N ILE A 200 17.35 11.36 4.61
CA ILE A 200 16.76 10.20 5.28
C ILE A 200 17.03 10.36 6.78
N LYS A 201 15.95 10.32 7.56
CA LYS A 201 16.03 10.26 9.02
C LYS A 201 15.49 8.90 9.45
N TYR A 202 16.32 8.15 10.14
CA TYR A 202 15.95 6.88 10.77
C TYR A 202 15.78 7.11 12.27
N THR A 203 14.69 6.63 12.84
CA THR A 203 14.44 6.66 14.28
C THR A 203 14.41 5.21 14.74
N PRO A 204 15.46 4.73 15.43
CA PRO A 204 15.45 3.39 16.00
C PRO A 204 14.27 3.25 16.97
N GLU A 205 13.59 2.12 16.92
CA GLU A 205 12.68 1.76 18.02
C GLU A 205 13.52 1.73 19.29
N SER A 206 13.09 2.50 20.30
CA SER A 206 13.72 2.46 21.62
C SER A 206 13.42 1.08 22.20
N GLY A 207 14.35 0.14 22.03
CA GLY A 207 14.36 -1.05 22.84
C GLY A 207 14.39 -0.55 24.29
N GLU A 208 13.47 -0.98 25.11
CA GLU A 208 13.56 -0.82 26.56
C GLU A 208 14.95 -1.33 26.95
N ALA A 209 15.85 -0.39 27.21
CA ALA A 209 17.10 -0.73 27.90
C ALA A 209 16.66 -1.18 29.27
N GLU A 210 16.59 -2.50 29.47
CA GLU A 210 16.54 -3.04 30.84
C GLU A 210 17.60 -2.31 31.65
N PRO A 211 17.24 -1.74 32.83
CA PRO A 211 18.21 -1.20 33.74
C PRO A 211 19.16 -2.37 34.09
N ARG A 212 20.39 -2.31 33.62
CA ARG A 212 21.44 -3.20 34.16
C ARG A 212 21.61 -2.75 35.56
N ASP A 213 21.04 -3.52 36.52
CA ASP A 213 21.43 -3.49 37.90
C ASP A 213 22.95 -3.69 37.91
N ARG A 214 23.67 -2.60 38.16
CA ARG A 214 25.04 -2.67 38.58
C ARG A 214 24.95 -3.08 40.03
N ASP A 215 25.11 -4.36 40.27
CA ASP A 215 25.55 -4.83 41.58
C ASP A 215 26.89 -4.15 41.85
N ASP A 216 26.80 -3.04 42.57
CA ASP A 216 27.93 -2.33 43.16
C ASP A 216 28.35 -3.11 44.41
N ASP A 217 29.04 -4.23 44.19
CA ASP A 217 29.78 -4.91 45.25
C ASP A 217 30.98 -4.03 45.62
N GLY A 218 30.66 -2.99 46.36
CA GLY A 218 31.65 -2.14 47.03
C GLY A 218 32.46 -2.91 48.05
N GLU A 219 33.61 -3.39 47.66
CA GLU A 219 34.67 -3.86 48.55
C GLU A 219 35.22 -2.66 49.34
N PRO A 220 35.20 -2.67 50.69
CA PRO A 220 35.73 -1.55 51.46
C PRO A 220 37.26 -1.56 51.40
N ALA A 221 37.80 -0.52 50.78
CA ALA A 221 39.25 -0.26 50.81
C ALA A 221 39.74 -0.03 52.23
N ASN A 222 40.66 -0.87 52.63
CA ASN A 222 41.45 -0.81 53.84
C ASN A 222 42.26 0.48 53.89
N GLU A 223 42.01 1.34 54.88
CA GLU A 223 42.88 2.46 55.27
C GLU A 223 44.15 1.95 55.94
N PRO A 224 45.35 2.38 55.55
CA PRO A 224 46.55 2.19 56.38
C PRO A 224 46.68 3.31 57.36
N GLU A 225 46.63 2.94 58.64
CA GLU A 225 47.06 3.79 59.74
C GLU A 225 48.51 4.24 59.53
N ASN A 226 48.72 5.54 59.51
CA ASN A 226 50.06 6.13 59.56
C ASN A 226 50.30 6.77 60.88
N GLU A 227 51.02 6.04 61.77
CA GLU A 227 51.62 6.58 62.95
C GLU A 227 52.73 7.57 62.56
N THR A 228 52.59 8.78 63.05
CA THR A 228 53.70 9.72 63.05
C THR A 228 54.10 10.06 64.45
N GLY A 229 55.26 9.54 64.89
CA GLY A 229 55.98 10.03 66.02
C GLY A 229 56.93 11.15 65.58
N GLN A 230 56.95 12.15 66.43
CA GLN A 230 57.87 13.25 66.74
C GLN A 230 57.51 14.58 66.11
#